data_d96bc16990a3b724615549d6d0cae46f
#
_entry.id   d96bc16990a3b724615549d6d0cae46f
#
_cell.length_a   1.000
_cell.length_b   1.000
_cell.length_c   1.000
_cell.angle_alpha   90.00
_cell.angle_beta   90.00
_cell.angle_gamma   90.00
#
_symmetry.space_group_name_H-M   'P 1'
#
loop_
_entity.id
_entity.type
_entity.pdbx_description
1 polymer ?
#
loop_
_entity_poly.entity_id
_entity_poly.type
_entity_poly.pdbx_seq_one_letter_code
_entity_poly.pdbx_strand_id
1 'polypeptide(L)'
;KAMASTTKIMTCILALEQREIKEVVTVSENAVRQLRVHLGMQIKEKFYLEDLLYSLMLESHNDSAVAIAEHVGGSVKEFAKMMNEKAAEIGCQKTYFITPNGLDASDENGKHTTTAEELAKIMRYCIQISPQKESFLKITQTQSHAFTDVDKKRQFSCNNHNAFLGMMDGALSGKTGFTGDAGYCYVGALRRGERTFIVALLGCGWPNNKGYKWKDTKKLMEYGLQNYEYHNVLKKQKNITIPVKNGVPSNGELFGEAVIEGRVKTNAKRLPFLIRQGETVDIKTEIPTMLQAPVPKGKVIGSVTYFLKDFQIQRYPVIVTETIKEKTFLWYLKKIFELYALK
;
A
#
# COMPACT_ATOMS: atom_id res chain seq x y z
N LYS A 1 -11.42 -10.36 -10.93
CA LYS A 1 -12.52 -11.24 -10.49
C LYS A 1 -13.48 -10.45 -9.59
N ALA A 2 -14.75 -10.88 -9.54
CA ALA A 2 -15.67 -10.41 -8.52
C ALA A 2 -15.09 -10.67 -7.12
N MET A 3 -15.33 -9.76 -6.19
CA MET A 3 -14.67 -9.75 -4.88
C MET A 3 -15.64 -9.90 -3.70
N ALA A 4 -16.94 -9.87 -3.99
CA ALA A 4 -18.00 -9.95 -2.98
C ALA A 4 -17.78 -8.96 -1.82
N SER A 5 -18.23 -9.30 -0.63
CA SER A 5 -18.13 -8.45 0.57
C SER A 5 -16.71 -8.15 1.06
N THR A 6 -15.63 -8.62 0.41
CA THR A 6 -14.29 -8.09 0.70
C THR A 6 -14.16 -6.61 0.31
N THR A 7 -15.04 -6.11 -0.57
CA THR A 7 -15.26 -4.69 -0.89
C THR A 7 -15.40 -3.81 0.36
N LYS A 8 -16.05 -4.33 1.41
CA LYS A 8 -16.39 -3.58 2.61
C LYS A 8 -15.18 -3.06 3.40
N ILE A 9 -13.97 -3.60 3.15
CA ILE A 9 -12.74 -3.00 3.72
C ILE A 9 -12.51 -1.59 3.18
N MET A 10 -12.77 -1.36 1.87
CA MET A 10 -12.68 -0.03 1.27
C MET A 10 -13.78 0.88 1.78
N THR A 11 -15.01 0.38 1.89
CA THR A 11 -16.15 1.13 2.45
C THR A 11 -15.85 1.58 3.88
N CYS A 12 -15.32 0.68 4.71
CA CYS A 12 -14.98 0.96 6.10
C CYS A 12 -13.88 2.03 6.21
N ILE A 13 -12.78 1.86 5.49
CA ILE A 13 -11.63 2.78 5.63
C ILE A 13 -11.96 4.18 5.09
N LEU A 14 -12.72 4.29 3.99
CA LEU A 14 -13.17 5.57 3.48
C LEU A 14 -14.08 6.30 4.47
N ALA A 15 -15.04 5.59 5.07
CA ALA A 15 -15.91 6.19 6.08
C ALA A 15 -15.12 6.71 7.28
N LEU A 16 -14.15 5.93 7.76
CA LEU A 16 -13.26 6.34 8.86
C LEU A 16 -12.38 7.54 8.53
N GLU A 17 -11.95 7.68 7.27
CA GLU A 17 -11.10 8.79 6.83
C GLU A 17 -11.88 10.07 6.53
N GLN A 18 -13.16 9.98 6.19
CA GLN A 18 -13.96 11.11 5.69
C GLN A 18 -14.93 11.66 6.73
N ARG A 19 -15.25 10.92 7.79
CA ARG A 19 -16.31 11.28 8.74
C ARG A 19 -15.91 10.97 10.19
N GLU A 20 -16.53 11.72 11.10
CA GLU A 20 -16.43 11.43 12.51
C GLU A 20 -17.32 10.25 12.88
N ILE A 21 -16.76 9.28 13.61
CA ILE A 21 -17.47 8.03 13.96
C ILE A 21 -18.74 8.23 14.81
N LYS A 22 -18.89 9.39 15.44
CA LYS A 22 -20.08 9.76 16.24
C LYS A 22 -21.17 10.47 15.44
N GLU A 23 -20.97 10.70 14.13
CA GLU A 23 -22.02 11.24 13.29
C GLU A 23 -23.23 10.33 13.25
N VAL A 24 -24.40 10.94 13.11
CA VAL A 24 -25.68 10.23 13.03
C VAL A 24 -26.05 9.99 11.58
N VAL A 25 -26.14 8.74 11.21
CA VAL A 25 -26.57 8.27 9.88
C VAL A 25 -28.09 8.05 9.89
N THR A 26 -28.78 8.66 8.96
CA THR A 26 -30.21 8.45 8.74
C THR A 26 -30.43 7.43 7.62
N VAL A 27 -31.18 6.39 7.89
CA VAL A 27 -31.40 5.27 6.96
C VAL A 27 -32.37 5.67 5.85
N SER A 28 -31.94 5.48 4.60
CA SER A 28 -32.75 5.72 3.39
C SER A 28 -33.61 4.52 3.02
N GLU A 29 -34.55 4.74 2.14
CA GLU A 29 -35.34 3.67 1.51
C GLU A 29 -34.47 2.71 0.69
N ASN A 30 -33.44 3.24 0.00
CA ASN A 30 -32.51 2.45 -0.78
C ASN A 30 -31.68 1.50 0.11
N ALA A 31 -31.22 1.96 1.27
CA ALA A 31 -30.52 1.12 2.24
C ALA A 31 -31.39 -0.05 2.73
N VAL A 32 -32.66 0.23 3.08
CA VAL A 32 -33.62 -0.79 3.55
C VAL A 32 -33.91 -1.87 2.49
N ARG A 33 -33.93 -1.49 1.22
CA ARG A 33 -34.22 -2.42 0.11
C ARG A 33 -33.08 -3.35 -0.26
N GLN A 34 -31.93 -3.27 0.42
CA GLN A 34 -30.78 -4.09 0.07
C GLN A 34 -31.03 -5.58 0.29
N LEU A 35 -30.44 -6.40 -0.60
CA LEU A 35 -30.50 -7.85 -0.51
C LEU A 35 -29.79 -8.37 0.76
N ARG A 36 -30.20 -9.53 1.26
CA ARG A 36 -29.54 -10.20 2.38
C ARG A 36 -28.04 -10.40 2.09
N VAL A 37 -27.16 -10.31 3.07
CA VAL A 37 -27.33 -10.17 4.53
C VAL A 37 -27.61 -8.70 4.89
N HIS A 38 -28.50 -8.43 5.85
CA HIS A 38 -28.85 -7.08 6.27
C HIS A 38 -29.13 -7.01 7.78
N LEU A 39 -28.90 -5.85 8.39
CA LEU A 39 -29.21 -5.54 9.79
C LEU A 39 -30.73 -5.49 10.02
N GLY A 40 -31.48 -5.19 8.97
CA GLY A 40 -32.93 -5.03 9.02
C GLY A 40 -33.36 -3.66 9.53
N MET A 41 -32.65 -2.61 9.11
CA MET A 41 -32.95 -1.23 9.43
C MET A 41 -34.30 -0.78 8.87
N GLN A 42 -34.90 0.25 9.48
CA GLN A 42 -36.15 0.87 9.01
C GLN A 42 -35.89 2.24 8.39
N ILE A 43 -36.76 2.66 7.45
CA ILE A 43 -36.65 3.98 6.83
C ILE A 43 -36.71 5.08 7.89
N LYS A 44 -35.79 6.05 7.80
CA LYS A 44 -35.60 7.17 8.75
C LYS A 44 -35.09 6.75 10.13
N GLU A 45 -34.84 5.46 10.39
CA GLU A 45 -34.13 5.04 11.59
C GLU A 45 -32.72 5.66 11.62
N LYS A 46 -32.19 5.90 12.82
CA LYS A 46 -30.91 6.60 12.98
C LYS A 46 -29.94 5.76 13.78
N PHE A 47 -28.70 5.74 13.32
CA PHE A 47 -27.59 5.03 13.98
C PHE A 47 -26.35 5.91 14.04
N TYR A 48 -25.48 5.67 15.01
CA TYR A 48 -24.13 6.22 14.95
C TYR A 48 -23.33 5.51 13.86
N LEU A 49 -22.47 6.26 13.16
CA LEU A 49 -21.64 5.72 12.09
C LEU A 49 -20.75 4.56 12.63
N GLU A 50 -20.21 4.69 13.84
CA GLU A 50 -19.43 3.65 14.50
C GLU A 50 -20.19 2.31 14.57
N ASP A 51 -21.46 2.33 14.96
CA ASP A 51 -22.29 1.13 15.08
C ASP A 51 -22.54 0.46 13.72
N LEU A 52 -22.77 1.27 12.70
CA LEU A 52 -22.92 0.77 11.32
C LEU A 52 -21.58 0.21 10.76
N LEU A 53 -20.43 0.74 11.15
CA LEU A 53 -19.12 0.19 10.80
C LEU A 53 -18.87 -1.18 11.45
N TYR A 54 -19.28 -1.37 12.70
CA TYR A 54 -19.27 -2.71 13.32
C TYR A 54 -20.22 -3.66 12.61
N SER A 55 -21.43 -3.24 12.33
CA SER A 55 -22.41 -4.01 11.55
C SER A 55 -21.86 -4.42 10.17
N LEU A 56 -21.23 -3.49 9.47
CA LEU A 56 -20.58 -3.69 8.18
C LEU A 56 -19.47 -4.75 8.23
N MET A 57 -18.59 -4.66 9.21
CA MET A 57 -17.37 -5.47 9.23
C MET A 57 -17.57 -6.82 9.91
N LEU A 58 -18.34 -6.91 10.97
CA LEU A 58 -18.56 -8.13 11.74
C LEU A 58 -19.54 -9.07 11.03
N GLU A 59 -20.76 -8.56 10.71
CA GLU A 59 -21.85 -9.35 10.10
C GLU A 59 -21.95 -9.20 8.57
N SER A 60 -21.25 -8.22 8.02
CA SER A 60 -21.26 -7.97 6.56
C SER A 60 -22.60 -7.44 6.02
N HIS A 61 -23.37 -6.70 6.81
CA HIS A 61 -24.68 -6.20 6.43
C HIS A 61 -24.62 -5.26 5.22
N ASN A 62 -25.48 -5.50 4.24
CA ASN A 62 -25.50 -4.77 2.95
C ASN A 62 -26.23 -3.42 3.07
N ASP A 63 -27.28 -3.37 3.88
CA ASP A 63 -28.01 -2.15 4.21
C ASP A 63 -27.10 -1.15 4.95
N SER A 64 -26.32 -1.61 5.90
CA SER A 64 -25.30 -0.78 6.58
C SER A 64 -24.28 -0.20 5.59
N ALA A 65 -23.82 -0.99 4.61
CA ALA A 65 -22.88 -0.52 3.59
C ALA A 65 -23.47 0.62 2.76
N VAL A 66 -24.75 0.51 2.37
CA VAL A 66 -25.44 1.54 1.57
C VAL A 66 -25.72 2.77 2.41
N ALA A 67 -26.20 2.62 3.64
CA ALA A 67 -26.44 3.75 4.54
C ALA A 67 -25.14 4.55 4.80
N ILE A 68 -24.02 3.86 5.02
CA ILE A 68 -22.70 4.49 5.15
C ILE A 68 -22.32 5.22 3.87
N ALA A 69 -22.46 4.58 2.72
CA ALA A 69 -22.07 5.16 1.43
C ALA A 69 -22.87 6.44 1.12
N GLU A 70 -24.18 6.43 1.37
CA GLU A 70 -25.03 7.61 1.17
C GLU A 70 -24.71 8.74 2.16
N HIS A 71 -24.41 8.40 3.41
CA HIS A 71 -24.01 9.39 4.42
C HIS A 71 -22.66 10.05 4.09
N VAL A 72 -21.69 9.27 3.65
CA VAL A 72 -20.34 9.76 3.38
C VAL A 72 -20.23 10.46 2.04
N GLY A 73 -20.80 9.87 0.98
CA GLY A 73 -20.68 10.34 -0.40
C GLY A 73 -21.90 11.10 -0.92
N GLY A 74 -22.99 11.18 -0.14
CA GLY A 74 -24.26 11.77 -0.58
C GLY A 74 -25.09 10.86 -1.48
N SER A 75 -24.46 9.89 -2.14
CA SER A 75 -25.10 8.82 -2.92
C SER A 75 -24.19 7.63 -3.08
N VAL A 76 -24.75 6.46 -3.40
CA VAL A 76 -23.96 5.25 -3.72
C VAL A 76 -23.02 5.50 -4.90
N LYS A 77 -23.47 6.25 -5.91
CA LYS A 77 -22.67 6.56 -7.10
C LYS A 77 -21.44 7.43 -6.77
N GLU A 78 -21.65 8.50 -6.04
CA GLU A 78 -20.53 9.37 -5.63
C GLU A 78 -19.58 8.64 -4.67
N PHE A 79 -20.10 7.81 -3.77
CA PHE A 79 -19.26 7.00 -2.91
C PHE A 79 -18.42 5.97 -3.70
N ALA A 80 -19.00 5.33 -4.72
CA ALA A 80 -18.27 4.43 -5.61
C ALA A 80 -17.13 5.17 -6.36
N LYS A 81 -17.36 6.43 -6.76
CA LYS A 81 -16.30 7.28 -7.32
C LYS A 81 -15.17 7.50 -6.31
N MET A 82 -15.49 7.85 -5.06
CA MET A 82 -14.49 7.98 -3.99
C MET A 82 -13.71 6.69 -3.76
N MET A 83 -14.39 5.51 -3.81
CA MET A 83 -13.72 4.20 -3.70
C MET A 83 -12.70 3.98 -4.82
N ASN A 84 -13.04 4.35 -6.06
CA ASN A 84 -12.15 4.21 -7.21
C ASN A 84 -10.98 5.20 -7.15
N GLU A 85 -11.21 6.43 -6.72
CA GLU A 85 -10.16 7.43 -6.49
C GLU A 85 -9.17 6.93 -5.42
N LYS A 86 -9.68 6.41 -4.30
CA LYS A 86 -8.84 5.82 -3.25
C LYS A 86 -8.08 4.59 -3.73
N ALA A 87 -8.69 3.72 -4.53
CA ALA A 87 -8.02 2.59 -5.13
C ALA A 87 -6.85 3.02 -6.02
N ALA A 88 -7.04 4.07 -6.83
CA ALA A 88 -5.97 4.65 -7.66
C ALA A 88 -4.83 5.23 -6.81
N GLU A 89 -5.13 5.96 -5.72
CA GLU A 89 -4.14 6.46 -4.75
C GLU A 89 -3.31 5.33 -4.11
N ILE A 90 -3.93 4.19 -3.82
CA ILE A 90 -3.27 3.00 -3.28
C ILE A 90 -2.39 2.31 -4.34
N GLY A 91 -2.56 2.65 -5.62
CA GLY A 91 -1.86 2.03 -6.75
C GLY A 91 -2.56 0.78 -7.30
N CYS A 92 -3.90 0.74 -7.22
CA CYS A 92 -4.74 -0.30 -7.82
C CYS A 92 -5.20 0.15 -9.20
N GLN A 93 -4.76 -0.54 -10.25
CA GLN A 93 -5.06 -0.20 -11.66
C GLN A 93 -6.10 -1.13 -12.30
N LYS A 94 -6.39 -2.26 -11.65
CA LYS A 94 -7.29 -3.32 -12.14
C LYS A 94 -8.48 -3.54 -11.20
N THR A 95 -8.70 -2.61 -10.27
CA THR A 95 -9.82 -2.62 -9.33
C THR A 95 -10.85 -1.60 -9.77
N TYR A 96 -12.10 -2.03 -9.84
CA TYR A 96 -13.21 -1.14 -10.15
C TYR A 96 -14.38 -1.41 -9.20
N PHE A 97 -14.80 -0.37 -8.48
CA PHE A 97 -15.89 -0.40 -7.52
C PHE A 97 -17.14 0.23 -8.12
N ILE A 98 -18.29 -0.44 -7.94
CA ILE A 98 -19.63 0.05 -8.32
C ILE A 98 -20.53 0.08 -7.10
N THR A 99 -20.40 -0.92 -6.22
CA THR A 99 -21.24 -1.06 -5.02
C THR A 99 -20.42 -0.99 -3.73
N PRO A 100 -20.95 -0.38 -2.64
CA PRO A 100 -20.24 -0.32 -1.37
C PRO A 100 -20.29 -1.62 -0.57
N ASN A 101 -21.21 -2.52 -0.92
CA ASN A 101 -21.44 -3.80 -0.24
C ASN A 101 -20.74 -5.00 -0.90
N GLY A 102 -20.35 -4.87 -2.17
CA GLY A 102 -19.70 -5.93 -2.95
C GLY A 102 -20.65 -6.90 -3.63
N LEU A 103 -21.93 -6.53 -3.78
CA LEU A 103 -22.82 -7.26 -4.67
C LEU A 103 -22.36 -7.09 -6.12
N ASP A 104 -22.52 -8.15 -6.88
CA ASP A 104 -22.11 -8.19 -8.29
C ASP A 104 -22.85 -7.13 -9.10
N ALA A 105 -22.11 -6.33 -9.85
CA ALA A 105 -22.63 -5.23 -10.64
C ALA A 105 -21.75 -4.97 -11.87
N SER A 106 -22.37 -4.38 -12.89
CA SER A 106 -21.69 -3.87 -14.08
C SER A 106 -22.33 -2.58 -14.54
N ASP A 107 -21.54 -1.70 -15.13
CA ASP A 107 -21.96 -0.48 -15.79
C ASP A 107 -21.23 -0.31 -17.13
N GLU A 108 -21.33 0.83 -17.75
CA GLU A 108 -20.69 1.17 -19.01
C GLU A 108 -19.15 1.15 -18.96
N ASN A 109 -18.58 1.35 -17.77
CA ASN A 109 -17.13 1.40 -17.56
C ASN A 109 -16.52 0.03 -17.18
N GLY A 110 -17.35 -0.94 -16.77
CA GLY A 110 -16.86 -2.27 -16.45
C GLY A 110 -17.67 -3.05 -15.41
N LYS A 111 -16.99 -4.00 -14.78
CA LYS A 111 -17.56 -4.86 -13.74
C LYS A 111 -16.94 -4.56 -12.37
N HIS A 112 -17.73 -4.75 -11.32
CA HIS A 112 -17.27 -4.67 -9.94
C HIS A 112 -16.26 -5.78 -9.63
N THR A 113 -14.97 -5.50 -9.83
CA THR A 113 -13.89 -6.52 -9.79
C THR A 113 -12.60 -5.98 -9.19
N THR A 114 -11.74 -6.91 -8.79
CA THR A 114 -10.36 -6.64 -8.35
C THR A 114 -9.42 -7.80 -8.72
N THR A 115 -8.14 -7.68 -8.37
CA THR A 115 -7.16 -8.77 -8.34
C THR A 115 -6.80 -9.13 -6.91
N ALA A 116 -6.29 -10.35 -6.68
CA ALA A 116 -5.82 -10.75 -5.35
C ALA A 116 -4.68 -9.83 -4.84
N GLU A 117 -3.78 -9.44 -5.72
CA GLU A 117 -2.70 -8.51 -5.40
C GLU A 117 -3.23 -7.15 -4.95
N GLU A 118 -4.20 -6.58 -5.68
CA GLU A 118 -4.73 -5.25 -5.36
C GLU A 118 -5.61 -5.28 -4.10
N LEU A 119 -6.36 -6.36 -3.90
CA LEU A 119 -7.09 -6.57 -2.65
C LEU A 119 -6.14 -6.65 -1.44
N ALA A 120 -4.96 -7.29 -1.61
CA ALA A 120 -3.93 -7.30 -0.58
C ALA A 120 -3.30 -5.91 -0.37
N LYS A 121 -3.11 -5.10 -1.43
CA LYS A 121 -2.66 -3.68 -1.32
C LYS A 121 -3.66 -2.84 -0.53
N ILE A 122 -4.96 -3.00 -0.79
CA ILE A 122 -6.02 -2.30 -0.05
C ILE A 122 -5.99 -2.71 1.43
N MET A 123 -5.90 -4.01 1.75
CA MET A 123 -5.76 -4.46 3.13
C MET A 123 -4.50 -3.90 3.81
N ARG A 124 -3.36 -3.89 3.11
CA ARG A 124 -2.12 -3.28 3.61
C ARG A 124 -2.32 -1.80 3.92
N TYR A 125 -3.00 -1.07 3.05
CA TYR A 125 -3.33 0.33 3.30
C TYR A 125 -4.13 0.47 4.60
N CYS A 126 -5.21 -0.29 4.75
CA CYS A 126 -6.08 -0.23 5.93
C CYS A 126 -5.37 -0.49 7.26
N ILE A 127 -4.40 -1.43 7.28
CA ILE A 127 -3.77 -1.88 8.55
C ILE A 127 -2.38 -1.26 8.83
N GLN A 128 -1.76 -0.59 7.86
CA GLN A 128 -0.38 -0.06 8.01
C GLN A 128 -0.22 1.40 7.62
N ILE A 129 -0.95 1.88 6.59
CA ILE A 129 -0.67 3.16 5.94
C ILE A 129 -1.70 4.22 6.32
N SER A 130 -2.99 3.88 6.32
CA SER A 130 -4.08 4.80 6.64
C SER A 130 -3.87 5.50 7.99
N PRO A 131 -4.17 6.81 8.10
CA PRO A 131 -4.22 7.51 9.38
C PRO A 131 -5.25 6.91 10.34
N GLN A 132 -6.25 6.19 9.83
CA GLN A 132 -7.32 5.54 10.59
C GLN A 132 -7.08 4.03 10.83
N LYS A 133 -5.85 3.54 10.63
CA LYS A 133 -5.49 2.12 10.79
C LYS A 133 -5.85 1.56 12.16
N GLU A 134 -5.68 2.32 13.22
CA GLU A 134 -6.00 1.85 14.59
C GLU A 134 -7.52 1.68 14.78
N SER A 135 -8.33 2.62 14.27
CA SER A 135 -9.79 2.52 14.29
C SER A 135 -10.28 1.32 13.45
N PHE A 136 -9.69 1.13 12.27
CA PHE A 136 -9.98 -0.02 11.42
C PHE A 136 -9.64 -1.35 12.12
N LEU A 137 -8.48 -1.45 12.75
CA LEU A 137 -8.07 -2.65 13.47
C LEU A 137 -8.96 -2.90 14.69
N LYS A 138 -9.31 -1.87 15.46
CA LYS A 138 -10.25 -1.97 16.58
C LYS A 138 -11.56 -2.60 16.14
N ILE A 139 -12.17 -2.10 15.06
CA ILE A 139 -13.43 -2.62 14.54
C ILE A 139 -13.27 -4.09 14.08
N THR A 140 -12.26 -4.39 13.27
CA THR A 140 -12.12 -5.72 12.67
C THR A 140 -11.67 -6.82 13.64
N GLN A 141 -11.09 -6.45 14.78
CA GLN A 141 -10.67 -7.37 15.85
C GLN A 141 -11.75 -7.60 16.91
N THR A 142 -12.77 -6.74 16.98
CA THR A 142 -13.85 -6.87 17.94
C THR A 142 -14.62 -8.16 17.71
N GLN A 143 -14.82 -8.95 18.79
CA GLN A 143 -15.50 -10.24 18.71
C GLN A 143 -17.01 -10.08 18.59
N SER A 144 -17.58 -9.15 19.37
CA SER A 144 -19.00 -8.82 19.33
C SER A 144 -19.22 -7.36 19.69
N HIS A 145 -20.26 -6.76 19.12
CA HIS A 145 -20.66 -5.39 19.40
C HIS A 145 -22.18 -5.30 19.54
N ALA A 146 -22.65 -4.80 20.68
CA ALA A 146 -24.07 -4.55 20.95
C ALA A 146 -24.34 -3.05 20.96
N PHE A 147 -25.42 -2.62 20.32
CA PHE A 147 -25.78 -1.22 20.19
C PHE A 147 -27.30 -1.05 20.05
N THR A 148 -27.75 0.19 20.06
CA THR A 148 -29.15 0.54 19.84
C THR A 148 -29.25 1.55 18.69
N ASP A 149 -30.42 1.68 18.09
CA ASP A 149 -30.71 2.89 17.34
C ASP A 149 -30.58 4.15 18.23
N VAL A 150 -30.40 5.32 17.64
CA VAL A 150 -30.21 6.58 18.39
C VAL A 150 -31.38 6.87 19.34
N ASP A 151 -32.58 6.52 18.94
CA ASP A 151 -33.81 6.69 19.75
C ASP A 151 -33.97 5.64 20.83
N LYS A 152 -33.07 4.63 20.92
CA LYS A 152 -33.10 3.52 21.87
C LYS A 152 -34.37 2.66 21.83
N LYS A 153 -35.00 2.56 20.67
CA LYS A 153 -36.23 1.76 20.49
C LYS A 153 -35.91 0.30 20.12
N ARG A 154 -34.76 0.05 19.52
CA ARG A 154 -34.35 -1.28 19.05
C ARG A 154 -32.94 -1.58 19.50
N GLN A 155 -32.68 -2.85 19.81
CA GLN A 155 -31.36 -3.35 20.17
C GLN A 155 -30.82 -4.28 19.09
N PHE A 156 -29.53 -4.22 18.87
CA PHE A 156 -28.80 -4.99 17.86
C PHE A 156 -27.55 -5.60 18.46
N SER A 157 -27.14 -6.73 17.92
CA SER A 157 -25.88 -7.39 18.28
C SER A 157 -25.25 -7.95 17.03
N CYS A 158 -23.95 -7.69 16.87
CA CYS A 158 -23.14 -8.16 15.76
C CYS A 158 -22.00 -9.04 16.28
N ASN A 159 -21.77 -10.19 15.64
CA ASN A 159 -20.69 -11.11 15.97
C ASN A 159 -19.70 -11.20 14.80
N ASN A 160 -18.44 -11.32 15.13
CA ASN A 160 -17.39 -11.35 14.11
C ASN A 160 -17.31 -12.72 13.44
N HIS A 161 -17.61 -12.76 12.16
CA HIS A 161 -17.52 -13.98 11.34
C HIS A 161 -16.12 -14.27 10.78
N ASN A 162 -15.11 -13.49 11.15
CA ASN A 162 -13.73 -13.76 10.78
C ASN A 162 -13.10 -14.84 11.69
N ALA A 163 -13.38 -16.11 11.38
CA ALA A 163 -12.83 -17.23 12.17
C ALA A 163 -11.29 -17.23 12.22
N PHE A 164 -10.61 -16.60 11.26
CA PHE A 164 -9.15 -16.55 11.23
C PHE A 164 -8.54 -15.89 12.47
N LEU A 165 -9.25 -14.97 13.12
CA LEU A 165 -8.79 -14.31 14.35
C LEU A 165 -8.49 -15.29 15.48
N GLY A 166 -9.20 -16.42 15.54
CA GLY A 166 -8.95 -17.49 16.52
C GLY A 166 -8.13 -18.68 15.99
N MET A 167 -7.73 -18.66 14.72
CA MET A 167 -7.08 -19.83 14.08
C MET A 167 -5.56 -19.79 14.15
N MET A 168 -4.97 -18.62 14.21
CA MET A 168 -3.51 -18.46 14.23
C MET A 168 -3.12 -17.33 15.18
N ASP A 169 -2.09 -17.57 15.98
CA ASP A 169 -1.48 -16.53 16.79
C ASP A 169 -0.94 -15.41 15.91
N GLY A 170 -1.27 -14.17 16.28
CA GLY A 170 -0.94 -12.97 15.51
C GLY A 170 -1.92 -12.64 14.39
N ALA A 171 -3.04 -13.36 14.24
CA ALA A 171 -4.11 -12.98 13.32
C ALA A 171 -4.59 -11.55 13.64
N LEU A 172 -4.53 -10.66 12.63
CA LEU A 172 -4.63 -9.21 12.87
C LEU A 172 -5.96 -8.63 12.38
N SER A 173 -6.43 -9.05 11.22
CA SER A 173 -7.65 -8.52 10.59
C SER A 173 -8.09 -9.42 9.47
N GLY A 174 -9.30 -9.21 8.96
CA GLY A 174 -9.76 -9.87 7.74
C GLY A 174 -11.22 -9.59 7.43
N LYS A 175 -11.61 -9.92 6.18
CA LYS A 175 -12.98 -9.84 5.70
C LYS A 175 -13.30 -10.99 4.77
N THR A 176 -14.42 -11.65 5.03
CA THR A 176 -14.99 -12.69 4.16
C THR A 176 -15.92 -12.08 3.12
N GLY A 177 -16.09 -12.77 2.00
CA GLY A 177 -17.09 -12.44 0.98
C GLY A 177 -17.60 -13.70 0.28
N PHE A 178 -18.84 -13.62 -0.21
CA PHE A 178 -19.44 -14.63 -1.08
C PHE A 178 -20.54 -14.03 -1.92
N THR A 179 -20.50 -14.26 -3.22
CA THR A 179 -21.61 -14.17 -4.17
C THR A 179 -21.57 -15.38 -5.09
N GLY A 180 -22.62 -15.59 -5.90
CA GLY A 180 -22.61 -16.68 -6.89
C GLY A 180 -21.45 -16.57 -7.87
N ASP A 181 -21.18 -15.35 -8.36
CA ASP A 181 -20.12 -15.05 -9.34
C ASP A 181 -18.71 -15.07 -8.71
N ALA A 182 -18.59 -14.54 -7.50
CA ALA A 182 -17.29 -14.42 -6.83
C ALA A 182 -16.79 -15.75 -6.25
N GLY A 183 -17.70 -16.65 -5.83
CA GLY A 183 -17.34 -17.77 -4.95
C GLY A 183 -16.93 -17.25 -3.55
N TYR A 184 -16.31 -18.11 -2.75
CA TYR A 184 -15.79 -17.70 -1.45
C TYR A 184 -14.52 -16.85 -1.63
N CYS A 185 -14.58 -15.63 -1.12
CA CYS A 185 -13.47 -14.68 -1.07
C CYS A 185 -13.04 -14.44 0.36
N TYR A 186 -11.76 -14.14 0.54
CA TYR A 186 -11.22 -13.74 1.83
C TYR A 186 -9.99 -12.85 1.64
N VAL A 187 -9.88 -11.83 2.44
CA VAL A 187 -8.63 -11.10 2.65
C VAL A 187 -8.35 -11.05 4.15
N GLY A 188 -7.12 -11.37 4.54
CA GLY A 188 -6.74 -11.38 5.95
C GLY A 188 -5.28 -11.04 6.16
N ALA A 189 -4.96 -10.57 7.35
CA ALA A 189 -3.63 -10.19 7.77
C ALA A 189 -3.22 -10.90 9.05
N LEU A 190 -1.92 -11.21 9.15
CA LEU A 190 -1.28 -11.77 10.33
C LEU A 190 -0.02 -10.99 10.62
N ARG A 191 0.24 -10.67 11.89
CA ARG A 191 1.50 -10.09 12.36
C ARG A 191 2.11 -10.98 13.42
N ARG A 192 3.37 -11.35 13.20
CA ARG A 192 4.16 -12.11 14.19
C ARG A 192 5.54 -11.49 14.31
N GLY A 193 5.80 -10.88 15.47
CA GLY A 193 6.95 -9.99 15.65
C GLY A 193 6.87 -8.81 14.68
N GLU A 194 7.96 -8.53 13.98
CA GLU A 194 8.00 -7.44 12.99
C GLU A 194 7.38 -7.84 11.62
N ARG A 195 7.15 -9.13 11.38
CA ARG A 195 6.66 -9.63 10.09
C ARG A 195 5.14 -9.54 10.00
N THR A 196 4.67 -8.90 8.94
CA THR A 196 3.25 -8.85 8.60
C THR A 196 3.02 -9.51 7.24
N PHE A 197 2.10 -10.45 7.19
CA PHE A 197 1.67 -11.14 5.97
C PHE A 197 0.20 -10.85 5.69
N ILE A 198 -0.13 -10.74 4.42
CA ILE A 198 -1.50 -10.54 3.94
C ILE A 198 -1.79 -11.64 2.92
N VAL A 199 -2.93 -12.29 3.09
CA VAL A 199 -3.47 -13.26 2.13
C VAL A 199 -4.74 -12.69 1.52
N ALA A 200 -4.86 -12.79 0.20
CA ALA A 200 -6.07 -12.44 -0.54
C ALA A 200 -6.47 -13.62 -1.44
N LEU A 201 -7.67 -14.12 -1.25
CA LEU A 201 -8.25 -15.26 -1.97
C LEU A 201 -9.52 -14.82 -2.68
N LEU A 202 -9.59 -15.03 -3.99
CA LEU A 202 -10.75 -14.75 -4.84
C LEU A 202 -11.20 -16.03 -5.55
N GLY A 203 -12.47 -16.41 -5.36
CA GLY A 203 -13.00 -17.65 -5.94
C GLY A 203 -12.41 -18.91 -5.29
N CYS A 204 -12.24 -18.90 -3.98
CA CYS A 204 -11.69 -20.02 -3.21
C CYS A 204 -12.80 -21.03 -2.83
N GLY A 205 -13.42 -21.62 -3.86
CA GLY A 205 -14.52 -22.57 -3.74
C GLY A 205 -15.91 -21.94 -3.83
N TRP A 206 -16.90 -22.80 -4.01
CA TRP A 206 -18.33 -22.52 -4.07
C TRP A 206 -19.07 -23.34 -2.99
N PRO A 207 -20.41 -23.31 -2.93
CA PRO A 207 -21.17 -24.10 -1.96
C PRO A 207 -20.65 -25.53 -1.83
N ASN A 208 -20.60 -26.05 -0.60
CA ASN A 208 -19.96 -27.26 -0.10
C ASN A 208 -18.44 -27.14 0.19
N ASN A 209 -17.77 -26.08 -0.26
CA ASN A 209 -16.33 -25.84 -0.04
C ASN A 209 -16.03 -24.62 0.83
N LYS A 210 -16.96 -24.23 1.72
CA LYS A 210 -16.85 -23.04 2.59
C LYS A 210 -15.57 -23.01 3.46
N GLY A 211 -15.02 -24.19 3.76
CA GLY A 211 -13.80 -24.30 4.59
C GLY A 211 -12.48 -24.04 3.86
N TYR A 212 -12.47 -24.07 2.52
CA TYR A 212 -11.24 -23.94 1.73
C TYR A 212 -10.49 -22.63 2.00
N LYS A 213 -11.20 -21.50 2.07
CA LYS A 213 -10.58 -20.21 2.38
C LYS A 213 -9.77 -20.21 3.68
N TRP A 214 -10.24 -20.94 4.71
CA TRP A 214 -9.53 -21.04 5.99
C TRP A 214 -8.30 -21.94 5.88
N LYS A 215 -8.44 -23.09 5.23
CA LYS A 215 -7.33 -24.02 4.99
C LYS A 215 -6.21 -23.35 4.17
N ASP A 216 -6.59 -22.69 3.08
CA ASP A 216 -5.63 -22.04 2.20
C ASP A 216 -5.00 -20.79 2.85
N THR A 217 -5.77 -20.00 3.61
CA THR A 217 -5.22 -18.89 4.40
C THR A 217 -4.17 -19.37 5.38
N LYS A 218 -4.48 -20.43 6.17
CA LYS A 218 -3.52 -21.00 7.13
C LYS A 218 -2.25 -21.46 6.43
N LYS A 219 -2.39 -22.24 5.35
CA LYS A 219 -1.25 -22.76 4.57
C LYS A 219 -0.37 -21.65 4.01
N LEU A 220 -0.96 -20.60 3.45
CA LEU A 220 -0.21 -19.47 2.90
C LEU A 220 0.48 -18.62 3.99
N MET A 221 -0.19 -18.42 5.14
CA MET A 221 0.42 -17.71 6.28
C MET A 221 1.58 -18.51 6.89
N GLU A 222 1.42 -19.83 7.06
CA GLU A 222 2.49 -20.73 7.52
C GLU A 222 3.68 -20.72 6.55
N TYR A 223 3.41 -20.79 5.24
CA TYR A 223 4.44 -20.67 4.22
C TYR A 223 5.20 -19.34 4.34
N GLY A 224 4.50 -18.23 4.51
CA GLY A 224 5.12 -16.91 4.71
C GLY A 224 6.01 -16.88 5.96
N LEU A 225 5.51 -17.38 7.09
CA LEU A 225 6.23 -17.42 8.36
C LEU A 225 7.49 -18.30 8.32
N GLN A 226 7.44 -19.42 7.60
CA GLN A 226 8.54 -20.37 7.51
C GLN A 226 9.63 -19.95 6.53
N ASN A 227 9.27 -19.22 5.47
CA ASN A 227 10.18 -19.00 4.34
C ASN A 227 10.67 -17.56 4.20
N TYR A 228 10.07 -16.57 4.88
CA TYR A 228 10.45 -15.17 4.72
C TYR A 228 10.96 -14.56 6.02
N GLU A 229 12.11 -13.90 5.94
CA GLU A 229 12.73 -13.19 7.05
C GLU A 229 13.23 -11.81 6.61
N TYR A 230 13.36 -10.88 7.58
CA TYR A 230 13.98 -9.58 7.31
C TYR A 230 15.50 -9.72 7.22
N HIS A 231 16.04 -9.32 6.08
CA HIS A 231 17.48 -9.19 5.87
C HIS A 231 17.82 -7.72 5.63
N ASN A 232 18.99 -7.29 6.14
CA ASN A 232 19.53 -5.99 5.77
C ASN A 232 20.16 -6.10 4.37
N VAL A 233 19.46 -5.59 3.37
CA VAL A 233 19.92 -5.66 1.97
C VAL A 233 20.80 -4.48 1.56
N LEU A 234 21.04 -3.51 2.45
CA LEU A 234 21.94 -2.39 2.17
C LEU A 234 23.39 -2.89 2.10
N LYS A 235 23.98 -2.81 0.91
CA LYS A 235 25.42 -3.09 0.73
C LYS A 235 26.19 -1.79 0.71
N LYS A 236 27.35 -1.79 1.35
CA LYS A 236 28.30 -0.67 1.30
C LYS A 236 28.75 -0.48 -0.15
N GLN A 237 28.44 0.67 -0.72
CA GLN A 237 28.84 1.02 -2.09
C GLN A 237 30.30 1.52 -2.07
N LYS A 238 31.08 1.10 -3.07
CA LYS A 238 32.40 1.69 -3.33
C LYS A 238 32.22 3.09 -3.89
N ASN A 239 33.19 3.98 -3.65
CA ASN A 239 33.24 5.26 -4.34
C ASN A 239 33.34 5.03 -5.84
N ILE A 240 32.62 5.84 -6.60
CA ILE A 240 32.52 5.75 -8.05
C ILE A 240 33.36 6.88 -8.61
N THR A 241 34.40 6.56 -9.36
CA THR A 241 35.26 7.55 -10.01
C THR A 241 34.81 7.75 -11.46
N ILE A 242 34.59 9.02 -11.86
CA ILE A 242 34.10 9.37 -13.19
C ILE A 242 35.03 10.44 -13.80
N PRO A 243 35.53 10.24 -15.03
CA PRO A 243 36.32 11.25 -15.73
C PRO A 243 35.47 12.48 -16.08
N VAL A 244 36.09 13.67 -16.03
CA VAL A 244 35.44 14.96 -16.29
C VAL A 244 36.15 15.64 -17.46
N LYS A 245 35.50 15.65 -18.61
CA LYS A 245 36.00 16.35 -19.80
C LYS A 245 36.11 17.84 -19.56
N ASN A 246 37.21 18.44 -20.00
CA ASN A 246 37.55 19.85 -19.79
C ASN A 246 37.60 20.29 -18.33
N GLY A 247 37.73 19.33 -17.39
CA GLY A 247 37.86 19.63 -15.97
C GLY A 247 39.28 19.99 -15.56
N VAL A 248 39.43 20.86 -14.56
CA VAL A 248 40.71 21.15 -13.93
C VAL A 248 41.10 19.94 -13.07
N PRO A 249 42.24 19.25 -13.34
CA PRO A 249 42.70 18.15 -12.50
C PRO A 249 43.06 18.59 -11.08
N SER A 250 42.91 17.71 -10.11
CA SER A 250 43.21 18.02 -8.70
C SER A 250 44.69 18.35 -8.45
N ASN A 251 45.60 17.75 -9.21
CA ASN A 251 47.03 18.04 -9.17
C ASN A 251 47.44 19.32 -9.96
N GLY A 252 46.48 19.93 -10.65
CA GLY A 252 46.70 21.15 -11.41
C GLY A 252 47.60 21.01 -12.65
N GLU A 253 47.88 19.79 -13.13
CA GLU A 253 48.67 19.53 -14.33
C GLU A 253 47.97 20.03 -15.60
N LEU A 254 48.75 20.61 -16.51
CA LEU A 254 48.23 21.22 -17.76
C LEU A 254 47.50 20.19 -18.65
N PHE A 255 48.09 19.03 -18.81
CA PHE A 255 47.57 17.92 -19.64
C PHE A 255 46.93 16.78 -18.82
N GLY A 256 46.79 16.95 -17.49
CA GLY A 256 46.18 15.95 -16.63
C GLY A 256 44.68 15.76 -16.89
N GLU A 257 44.20 14.56 -16.60
CA GLU A 257 42.77 14.26 -16.62
C GLU A 257 42.10 14.61 -15.28
N ALA A 258 40.96 15.25 -15.34
CA ALA A 258 40.16 15.48 -14.16
C ALA A 258 39.25 14.29 -13.92
N VAL A 259 39.20 13.82 -12.68
CA VAL A 259 38.29 12.80 -12.21
C VAL A 259 37.52 13.30 -10.98
N ILE A 260 36.29 12.83 -10.81
CA ILE A 260 35.47 13.21 -9.68
C ILE A 260 34.90 11.95 -8.99
N GLU A 261 34.81 12.01 -7.67
CA GLU A 261 34.16 10.94 -6.91
C GLU A 261 32.65 11.17 -6.80
N GLY A 262 31.87 10.12 -7.17
CA GLY A 262 30.45 10.00 -6.91
C GLY A 262 30.20 9.22 -5.64
N ARG A 263 29.28 9.69 -4.82
CA ARG A 263 28.85 9.02 -3.59
C ARG A 263 27.33 8.84 -3.57
N VAL A 264 26.88 7.67 -3.10
CA VAL A 264 25.46 7.43 -2.87
C VAL A 264 24.97 8.33 -1.74
N LYS A 265 23.96 9.17 -2.04
CA LYS A 265 23.34 10.06 -1.06
C LYS A 265 22.28 9.29 -0.26
N THR A 266 22.68 8.79 0.90
CA THR A 266 21.76 8.14 1.85
C THR A 266 22.23 8.36 3.28
N ASN A 267 21.29 8.53 4.19
CA ASN A 267 21.52 8.51 5.63
C ASN A 267 21.12 7.15 6.23
N ALA A 268 20.60 6.23 5.41
CA ALA A 268 20.19 4.92 5.87
C ALA A 268 21.42 4.09 6.30
N LYS A 269 21.38 3.62 7.54
CA LYS A 269 22.37 2.68 8.06
C LYS A 269 21.99 1.23 7.75
N ARG A 270 20.72 0.97 7.49
CA ARG A 270 20.13 -0.34 7.18
C ARG A 270 18.99 -0.17 6.17
N LEU A 271 18.77 -1.20 5.37
CA LEU A 271 17.62 -1.33 4.47
C LEU A 271 17.01 -2.72 4.73
N PRO A 272 16.20 -2.87 5.80
CA PRO A 272 15.55 -4.14 6.09
C PRO A 272 14.48 -4.42 5.03
N PHE A 273 14.55 -5.58 4.42
CA PHE A 273 13.57 -6.03 3.45
C PHE A 273 13.24 -7.51 3.69
N LEU A 274 11.96 -7.86 3.55
CA LEU A 274 11.46 -9.21 3.78
C LEU A 274 11.70 -10.05 2.52
N ILE A 275 12.61 -11.00 2.59
CA ILE A 275 12.97 -11.86 1.46
C ILE A 275 12.88 -13.33 1.85
N ARG A 276 12.66 -14.18 0.86
CA ARG A 276 12.64 -15.62 1.05
C ARG A 276 14.07 -16.15 1.12
N GLN A 277 14.27 -17.20 1.88
CA GLN A 277 15.55 -17.90 1.93
C GLN A 277 16.01 -18.31 0.51
N GLY A 278 17.25 -17.94 0.15
CA GLY A 278 17.84 -18.17 -1.16
C GLY A 278 17.53 -17.10 -2.22
N GLU A 279 16.68 -16.11 -1.94
CA GLU A 279 16.52 -14.95 -2.82
C GLU A 279 17.64 -13.94 -2.60
N THR A 280 18.10 -13.33 -3.69
CA THR A 280 19.15 -12.30 -3.69
C THR A 280 18.59 -10.96 -4.16
N VAL A 281 19.16 -9.88 -3.61
CA VAL A 281 18.84 -8.53 -4.06
C VAL A 281 19.91 -8.07 -5.03
N ASP A 282 19.50 -7.70 -6.24
CA ASP A 282 20.34 -7.16 -7.29
C ASP A 282 20.48 -5.65 -7.11
N ILE A 283 21.68 -5.14 -7.45
CA ILE A 283 21.98 -3.71 -7.38
C ILE A 283 22.38 -3.24 -8.77
N LYS A 284 21.59 -2.31 -9.30
CA LYS A 284 21.90 -1.64 -10.58
C LYS A 284 22.42 -0.23 -10.29
N THR A 285 23.56 0.09 -10.89
CA THR A 285 24.16 1.43 -10.82
C THR A 285 24.06 2.06 -12.20
N GLU A 286 23.36 3.17 -12.29
CA GLU A 286 23.16 3.96 -13.50
C GLU A 286 23.88 5.29 -13.33
N ILE A 287 25.04 5.44 -13.97
CA ILE A 287 25.88 6.65 -13.95
C ILE A 287 26.43 6.88 -15.34
N PRO A 288 26.70 8.13 -15.74
CA PRO A 288 27.36 8.44 -17.00
C PRO A 288 28.83 7.95 -16.99
N THR A 289 29.33 7.56 -18.11
CA THR A 289 30.74 7.18 -18.29
C THR A 289 31.71 8.35 -18.22
N MET A 290 31.22 9.58 -18.48
CA MET A 290 32.00 10.82 -18.48
C MET A 290 31.06 12.00 -18.13
N LEU A 291 31.60 13.01 -17.44
CA LEU A 291 30.92 14.27 -17.19
C LEU A 291 31.60 15.41 -17.97
N GLN A 292 30.88 16.49 -18.19
CA GLN A 292 31.42 17.74 -18.78
C GLN A 292 31.55 18.78 -17.68
N ALA A 293 32.74 19.41 -17.59
CA ALA A 293 32.94 20.54 -16.69
C ALA A 293 32.14 21.80 -17.15
N PRO A 294 31.73 22.69 -16.20
CA PRO A 294 31.96 22.60 -14.79
C PRO A 294 30.96 21.63 -14.09
N VAL A 295 31.43 20.96 -13.04
CA VAL A 295 30.59 20.04 -12.26
C VAL A 295 30.52 20.56 -10.82
N PRO A 296 29.40 21.10 -10.36
CA PRO A 296 29.26 21.61 -8.98
C PRO A 296 29.08 20.47 -7.97
N LYS A 297 29.65 20.65 -6.78
CA LYS A 297 29.43 19.75 -5.63
C LYS A 297 27.94 19.53 -5.37
N GLY A 298 27.54 18.30 -5.09
CA GLY A 298 26.16 17.93 -4.80
C GLY A 298 25.30 17.66 -6.05
N LYS A 299 25.83 17.88 -7.27
CA LYS A 299 25.11 17.54 -8.52
C LYS A 299 24.77 16.06 -8.51
N VAL A 300 23.52 15.73 -8.79
CA VAL A 300 23.07 14.34 -9.02
C VAL A 300 23.54 13.90 -10.38
N ILE A 301 24.27 12.78 -10.41
CA ILE A 301 24.89 12.24 -11.63
C ILE A 301 24.35 10.86 -12.03
N GLY A 302 23.46 10.30 -11.20
CA GLY A 302 22.86 9.00 -11.48
C GLY A 302 22.21 8.41 -10.26
N SER A 303 22.05 7.10 -10.24
CA SER A 303 21.40 6.39 -9.14
C SER A 303 21.95 4.99 -8.91
N VAL A 304 21.75 4.49 -7.69
CA VAL A 304 21.91 3.10 -7.31
C VAL A 304 20.55 2.58 -6.89
N THR A 305 20.06 1.54 -7.56
CA THR A 305 18.74 0.96 -7.35
C THR A 305 18.85 -0.50 -6.93
N TYR A 306 18.13 -0.84 -5.87
CA TYR A 306 18.01 -2.19 -5.30
C TYR A 306 16.77 -2.87 -5.84
N PHE A 307 16.90 -4.09 -6.35
CA PHE A 307 15.81 -4.88 -6.92
C PHE A 307 15.73 -6.26 -6.28
N LEU A 308 14.52 -6.73 -6.06
CA LEU A 308 14.23 -8.15 -5.86
C LEU A 308 13.50 -8.63 -7.11
N LYS A 309 14.21 -9.36 -7.98
CA LYS A 309 13.73 -9.66 -9.34
C LYS A 309 13.37 -8.37 -10.08
N ASP A 310 12.11 -8.22 -10.50
CA ASP A 310 11.62 -7.03 -11.20
C ASP A 310 11.06 -5.96 -10.24
N PHE A 311 11.00 -6.25 -8.94
CA PHE A 311 10.46 -5.32 -7.96
C PHE A 311 11.55 -4.37 -7.44
N GLN A 312 11.36 -3.07 -7.68
CA GLN A 312 12.24 -2.03 -7.14
C GLN A 312 12.00 -1.84 -5.63
N ILE A 313 13.00 -2.18 -4.83
CA ILE A 313 12.97 -2.01 -3.37
C ILE A 313 13.22 -0.54 -3.00
N GLN A 314 14.34 0.02 -3.50
CA GLN A 314 14.77 1.37 -3.16
C GLN A 314 15.71 1.92 -4.22
N ARG A 315 15.65 3.24 -4.44
CA ARG A 315 16.55 3.98 -5.32
C ARG A 315 17.21 5.12 -4.53
N TYR A 316 18.52 5.23 -4.63
CA TYR A 316 19.31 6.29 -4.03
C TYR A 316 20.01 7.10 -5.11
N PRO A 317 20.03 8.44 -5.06
CA PRO A 317 20.80 9.26 -5.99
C PRO A 317 22.29 9.15 -5.70
N VAL A 318 23.09 9.22 -6.76
CA VAL A 318 24.54 9.39 -6.68
C VAL A 318 24.86 10.87 -6.89
N ILE A 319 25.56 11.48 -5.96
CA ILE A 319 25.99 12.88 -6.01
C ILE A 319 27.49 12.97 -6.04
N VAL A 320 28.00 14.03 -6.66
CA VAL A 320 29.44 14.33 -6.64
C VAL A 320 29.84 15.00 -5.31
N THR A 321 31.04 14.67 -4.82
CA THR A 321 31.53 15.06 -3.49
C THR A 321 32.24 16.41 -3.47
N GLU A 322 32.74 16.86 -4.63
CA GLU A 322 33.49 18.11 -4.80
C GLU A 322 33.08 18.85 -6.06
N THR A 323 33.65 20.05 -6.27
CA THR A 323 33.42 20.85 -7.47
C THR A 323 34.63 20.74 -8.39
N ILE A 324 34.42 20.38 -9.66
CA ILE A 324 35.42 20.45 -10.71
C ILE A 324 35.14 21.68 -11.58
N LYS A 325 36.07 22.62 -11.61
CA LYS A 325 36.01 23.81 -12.47
C LYS A 325 36.39 23.45 -13.90
N GLU A 326 35.95 24.25 -14.86
CA GLU A 326 36.31 24.10 -16.25
C GLU A 326 37.71 24.70 -16.52
N LYS A 327 38.50 24.05 -17.41
CA LYS A 327 39.74 24.60 -17.98
C LYS A 327 39.35 25.72 -18.96
N THR A 328 39.42 26.98 -18.51
CA THR A 328 39.17 28.15 -19.35
C THR A 328 40.47 28.63 -20.05
N PHE A 329 40.35 29.49 -21.06
CA PHE A 329 41.52 30.12 -21.68
C PHE A 329 42.42 30.81 -20.65
N LEU A 330 41.86 31.52 -19.70
CA LEU A 330 42.60 32.19 -18.63
C LEU A 330 43.32 31.19 -17.71
N TRP A 331 42.72 30.01 -17.45
CA TRP A 331 43.36 28.96 -16.69
C TRP A 331 44.60 28.43 -17.43
N TYR A 332 44.50 28.18 -18.73
CA TYR A 332 45.65 27.74 -19.52
C TYR A 332 46.76 28.80 -19.56
N LEU A 333 46.39 30.04 -19.80
CA LEU A 333 47.34 31.18 -19.82
C LEU A 333 48.09 31.29 -18.48
N LYS A 334 47.38 31.25 -17.36
CA LYS A 334 47.97 31.27 -16.02
C LYS A 334 48.94 30.10 -15.84
N LYS A 335 48.57 28.87 -16.23
CA LYS A 335 49.43 27.70 -16.07
C LYS A 335 50.70 27.78 -16.92
N ILE A 336 50.62 28.29 -18.11
CA ILE A 336 51.78 28.53 -18.97
C ILE A 336 52.74 29.50 -18.32
N PHE A 337 52.24 30.66 -17.79
CA PHE A 337 53.07 31.63 -17.09
C PHE A 337 53.74 31.02 -15.83
N GLU A 338 53.03 30.21 -15.04
CA GLU A 338 53.58 29.52 -13.88
C GLU A 338 54.76 28.61 -14.29
N LEU A 339 54.66 27.87 -15.39
CA LEU A 339 55.68 26.97 -15.90
C LEU A 339 56.93 27.74 -16.45
N TYR A 340 56.73 28.97 -16.99
CA TYR A 340 57.83 29.83 -17.46
C TYR A 340 58.47 30.63 -16.34
N ALA A 341 57.74 31.02 -15.29
CA ALA A 341 58.28 31.79 -14.18
C ALA A 341 59.05 30.93 -13.16
N LEU A 342 58.95 29.60 -13.20
CA LEU A 342 59.70 28.65 -12.37
C LEU A 342 61.02 28.18 -13.03
N LYS A 343 61.38 28.75 -14.17
CA LYS A 343 62.70 28.60 -14.79
C LYS A 343 63.51 29.88 -14.58
#